data_c46d8d51960cf07fe84430803d27dbfc
#
_entry.id   c46d8d51960cf07fe84430803d27dbfc
#
_cell.length_a   1.000
_cell.length_b   1.000
_cell.length_c   1.000
_cell.angle_alpha   90.00
_cell.angle_beta   90.00
_cell.angle_gamma   90.00
#
_symmetry.space_group_name_H-M   'P 1'
#
loop_
_entity.id
_entity.type
_entity.pdbx_description
1 polymer ?
#
loop_
_entity_poly.entity_id
_entity_poly.type
_entity_poly.pdbx_seq_one_letter_code
_entity_poly.pdbx_strand_id
1 'polypeptide(L)'
;VNDADVEACAPYVEIGDCVFLTRASAEVAPGAVGLNGVQRKQLRVSTGDAVKWRKYEPPSREFDCAGMTIELEFTRPALAASLIAKNAHEGVDANSMTTILRRTFSSQVFTVGQKAAVEYCGNNYLLSVNHVVVEGAREGVTSLRGMFTPSTAVVYEASSNSGIKILGQKAAVMNTGLFKSKDFSFSKLGIGGLDQQFEDIFRRAFSSRIFPQSVVQRLGIQHVKGMLLHGPPGTGKTLIARQIG
;
A
#
# COMPACT_ATOMS: atom_id res chain seq x y z
N VAL A 1 21.30 -13.34 -4.67
CA VAL A 1 21.81 -14.71 -4.92
C VAL A 1 23.12 -14.64 -5.67
N ASN A 2 23.91 -15.70 -5.60
CA ASN A 2 25.15 -15.78 -6.39
C ASN A 2 24.84 -15.83 -7.89
N ASP A 3 25.78 -15.35 -8.72
CA ASP A 3 25.62 -15.36 -10.19
C ASP A 3 25.38 -16.75 -10.75
N ALA A 4 26.00 -17.80 -10.17
CA ALA A 4 25.82 -19.19 -10.56
C ALA A 4 24.41 -19.74 -10.26
N ASP A 5 23.72 -19.19 -9.28
CA ASP A 5 22.40 -19.65 -8.82
C ASP A 5 21.24 -18.87 -9.47
N VAL A 6 21.54 -17.84 -10.27
CA VAL A 6 20.52 -16.94 -10.86
C VAL A 6 19.52 -17.69 -11.71
N GLU A 7 19.97 -18.62 -12.58
CA GLU A 7 19.05 -19.37 -13.46
C GLU A 7 18.00 -20.18 -12.68
N ALA A 8 18.39 -20.72 -11.52
CA ALA A 8 17.49 -21.49 -10.68
C ALA A 8 16.48 -20.61 -9.93
N CYS A 9 16.86 -19.36 -9.62
CA CYS A 9 16.12 -18.45 -8.74
C CYS A 9 15.37 -17.34 -9.47
N ALA A 10 15.83 -16.94 -10.68
CA ALA A 10 15.28 -15.77 -11.37
C ALA A 10 13.91 -16.04 -12.02
N PRO A 11 13.06 -15.00 -12.19
CA PRO A 11 13.27 -13.65 -11.63
C PRO A 11 12.79 -13.53 -10.19
N TYR A 12 11.96 -14.44 -9.69
CA TYR A 12 11.34 -14.33 -8.36
C TYR A 12 11.51 -15.60 -7.56
N VAL A 13 11.76 -15.41 -6.27
CA VAL A 13 11.74 -16.48 -5.27
C VAL A 13 10.70 -16.20 -4.20
N GLU A 14 10.04 -17.22 -3.75
CA GLU A 14 9.18 -17.20 -2.58
C GLU A 14 9.93 -17.81 -1.40
N ILE A 15 10.01 -17.04 -0.31
CA ILE A 15 10.58 -17.47 0.96
C ILE A 15 9.55 -17.17 2.04
N GLY A 16 9.05 -18.20 2.72
CA GLY A 16 7.90 -18.06 3.62
C GLY A 16 6.67 -17.55 2.85
N ASP A 17 6.05 -16.49 3.35
CA ASP A 17 4.87 -15.89 2.73
C ASP A 17 5.22 -14.73 1.77
N CYS A 18 6.50 -14.40 1.60
CA CYS A 18 6.95 -13.25 0.82
C CYS A 18 7.58 -13.66 -0.51
N VAL A 19 7.33 -12.85 -1.53
CA VAL A 19 7.99 -12.99 -2.84
C VAL A 19 9.04 -11.90 -2.99
N PHE A 20 10.21 -12.28 -3.45
CA PHE A 20 11.33 -11.38 -3.65
C PHE A 20 11.83 -11.43 -5.09
N LEU A 21 12.11 -10.26 -5.65
CA LEU A 21 12.83 -10.14 -6.90
C LEU A 21 14.30 -10.47 -6.65
N THR A 22 14.84 -11.44 -7.38
CA THR A 22 16.22 -11.86 -7.25
C THR A 22 17.16 -10.93 -8.01
N ARG A 23 18.32 -10.70 -7.44
CA ARG A 23 19.43 -9.98 -8.11
C ARG A 23 20.70 -10.78 -7.97
N ALA A 24 21.45 -10.85 -9.05
CA ALA A 24 22.79 -11.44 -9.06
C ALA A 24 23.75 -10.60 -8.20
N SER A 25 24.64 -11.26 -7.47
CA SER A 25 25.70 -10.60 -6.73
C SER A 25 26.85 -11.57 -6.49
N ALA A 26 28.04 -11.21 -6.95
CA ALA A 26 29.28 -11.96 -6.71
C ALA A 26 29.69 -11.99 -5.23
N GLU A 27 29.15 -11.08 -4.40
CA GLU A 27 29.44 -11.04 -2.96
C GLU A 27 28.73 -12.13 -2.16
N VAL A 28 27.71 -12.76 -2.75
CA VAL A 28 26.92 -13.83 -2.12
C VAL A 28 27.56 -15.18 -2.48
N ALA A 29 27.84 -16.01 -1.50
CA ALA A 29 28.40 -17.33 -1.73
C ALA A 29 27.43 -18.24 -2.54
N PRO A 30 27.94 -19.17 -3.38
CA PRO A 30 27.11 -20.15 -4.07
C PRO A 30 26.24 -20.93 -3.07
N GLY A 31 24.97 -21.17 -3.44
CA GLY A 31 23.99 -21.83 -2.57
C GLY A 31 23.44 -20.96 -1.43
N ALA A 32 23.83 -19.68 -1.37
CA ALA A 32 23.37 -18.74 -0.34
C ALA A 32 22.42 -17.68 -0.88
N VAL A 33 21.61 -17.10 -0.01
CA VAL A 33 20.72 -15.98 -0.31
C VAL A 33 21.09 -14.80 0.58
N GLY A 34 21.38 -13.65 -0.03
CA GLY A 34 21.60 -12.38 0.66
C GLY A 34 20.27 -11.73 1.00
N LEU A 35 19.98 -11.58 2.28
CA LEU A 35 18.77 -10.89 2.79
C LEU A 35 19.19 -9.67 3.62
N ASN A 36 18.51 -8.54 3.42
CA ASN A 36 18.73 -7.37 4.26
C ASN A 36 18.09 -7.55 5.66
N GLY A 37 18.40 -6.63 6.59
CA GLY A 37 17.94 -6.73 7.98
C GLY A 37 16.41 -6.74 8.13
N VAL A 38 15.67 -6.00 7.27
CA VAL A 38 14.20 -5.97 7.29
C VAL A 38 13.63 -7.31 6.82
N GLN A 39 14.17 -7.85 5.74
CA GLN A 39 13.78 -9.15 5.19
C GLN A 39 14.04 -10.28 6.19
N ARG A 40 15.22 -10.31 6.82
CA ARG A 40 15.55 -11.32 7.85
C ARG A 40 14.60 -11.24 9.04
N LYS A 41 14.34 -10.02 9.53
CA LYS A 41 13.40 -9.81 10.64
C LYS A 41 11.99 -10.27 10.30
N GLN A 42 11.53 -10.01 9.09
CA GLN A 42 10.22 -10.45 8.63
C GLN A 42 10.12 -11.97 8.51
N LEU A 43 11.14 -12.59 7.94
CA LEU A 43 11.20 -14.05 7.78
C LEU A 43 11.58 -14.79 9.08
N ARG A 44 11.95 -14.05 10.13
CA ARG A 44 12.40 -14.58 11.42
C ARG A 44 13.62 -15.49 11.29
N VAL A 45 14.58 -15.09 10.45
CA VAL A 45 15.82 -15.82 10.21
C VAL A 45 17.03 -14.99 10.60
N SER A 46 18.07 -15.67 11.09
CA SER A 46 19.38 -15.12 11.43
C SER A 46 20.38 -15.35 10.30
N THR A 47 21.53 -14.69 10.41
CA THR A 47 22.64 -14.95 9.48
C THR A 47 23.15 -16.37 9.68
N GLY A 48 23.26 -17.14 8.60
CA GLY A 48 23.68 -18.54 8.63
C GLY A 48 22.56 -19.56 8.74
N ASP A 49 21.33 -19.12 8.95
CA ASP A 49 20.18 -20.03 8.97
C ASP A 49 19.89 -20.57 7.56
N ALA A 50 19.49 -21.84 7.50
CA ALA A 50 18.99 -22.43 6.27
C ALA A 50 17.55 -21.96 5.97
N VAL A 51 17.31 -21.43 4.80
CA VAL A 51 15.99 -21.00 4.36
C VAL A 51 15.46 -21.91 3.24
N LYS A 52 14.20 -22.29 3.35
CA LYS A 52 13.50 -22.97 2.26
C LYS A 52 12.96 -21.93 1.30
N TRP A 53 13.22 -22.11 0.01
CA TRP A 53 12.71 -21.24 -1.04
C TRP A 53 12.15 -22.07 -2.18
N ARG A 54 11.29 -21.43 -2.99
CA ARG A 54 10.81 -21.98 -4.25
C ARG A 54 10.79 -20.90 -5.32
N LYS A 55 11.00 -21.28 -6.56
CA LYS A 55 10.80 -20.38 -7.68
C LYS A 55 9.35 -19.94 -7.72
N TYR A 56 9.13 -18.64 -7.92
CA TYR A 56 7.80 -18.08 -8.04
C TYR A 56 7.59 -17.55 -9.46
N GLU A 57 6.50 -17.96 -10.07
CA GLU A 57 6.08 -17.49 -11.38
C GLU A 57 4.78 -16.69 -11.20
N PRO A 58 4.81 -15.35 -11.47
CA PRO A 58 3.60 -14.54 -11.40
C PRO A 58 2.55 -15.09 -12.36
N PRO A 59 1.26 -15.14 -11.96
CA PRO A 59 0.19 -15.52 -12.87
C PRO A 59 0.21 -14.62 -14.10
N SER A 60 0.10 -15.24 -15.29
CA SER A 60 0.03 -14.49 -16.55
C SER A 60 -1.30 -13.76 -16.62
N ARG A 61 -1.28 -12.45 -16.85
CA ARG A 61 -2.40 -11.50 -16.98
C ARG A 61 -3.13 -11.19 -15.66
N GLU A 62 -3.49 -9.91 -15.48
CA GLU A 62 -4.28 -9.40 -14.34
C GLU A 62 -3.60 -9.53 -12.97
N PHE A 63 -2.26 -9.58 -12.93
CA PHE A 63 -1.48 -9.64 -11.69
C PHE A 63 -0.83 -8.30 -11.31
N ASP A 64 -0.93 -7.32 -12.19
CA ASP A 64 -0.43 -5.97 -11.94
C ASP A 64 -1.27 -5.28 -10.88
N CYS A 65 -0.62 -4.61 -9.95
CA CYS A 65 -1.30 -3.81 -8.94
C CYS A 65 -1.96 -2.60 -9.58
N ALA A 66 -3.28 -2.51 -9.53
CA ALA A 66 -4.02 -1.27 -9.80
C ALA A 66 -3.81 -0.26 -8.66
N GLY A 67 -3.83 -0.73 -7.41
CA GLY A 67 -3.63 0.08 -6.23
C GLY A 67 -2.99 -0.67 -5.07
N MET A 68 -2.28 0.09 -4.21
CA MET A 68 -1.62 -0.43 -3.02
C MET A 68 -1.71 0.58 -1.88
N THR A 69 -2.02 0.10 -0.67
CA THR A 69 -1.94 0.90 0.56
C THR A 69 -0.70 0.51 1.33
N ILE A 70 0.12 1.51 1.65
CA ILE A 70 1.40 1.34 2.33
C ILE A 70 1.41 2.16 3.61
N GLU A 71 1.65 1.52 4.73
CA GLU A 71 1.91 2.18 6.01
C GLU A 71 3.39 2.54 6.14
N LEU A 72 3.65 3.76 6.62
CA LEU A 72 4.98 4.31 6.82
C LEU A 72 5.32 4.40 8.30
N GLU A 73 6.51 3.88 8.65
CA GLU A 73 7.13 4.02 9.96
C GLU A 73 8.59 4.41 9.79
N PHE A 74 9.21 4.99 10.82
CA PHE A 74 10.67 5.11 10.85
C PHE A 74 11.31 3.76 11.17
N THR A 75 12.41 3.44 10.48
CA THR A 75 13.22 2.24 10.80
C THR A 75 13.84 2.35 12.20
N ARG A 76 14.03 3.58 12.70
CA ARG A 76 14.56 3.89 14.04
C ARG A 76 13.44 4.42 14.93
N PRO A 77 12.91 3.64 15.89
CA PRO A 77 11.82 4.09 16.78
C PRO A 77 12.18 5.31 17.62
N ALA A 78 13.45 5.51 17.93
CA ALA A 78 13.94 6.66 18.69
C ALA A 78 13.66 8.01 17.98
N LEU A 79 13.65 8.02 16.63
CA LEU A 79 13.33 9.22 15.87
C LEU A 79 11.85 9.58 16.02
N ALA A 80 10.96 8.60 15.90
CA ALA A 80 9.52 8.79 16.14
C ALA A 80 9.28 9.32 17.57
N ALA A 81 9.87 8.68 18.59
CA ALA A 81 9.74 9.12 19.98
C ALA A 81 10.23 10.55 20.20
N SER A 82 11.35 10.95 19.57
CA SER A 82 11.88 12.32 19.65
C SER A 82 10.94 13.35 19.02
N LEU A 83 10.33 13.03 17.87
CA LEU A 83 9.39 13.93 17.20
C LEU A 83 8.11 14.10 18.02
N ILE A 84 7.57 13.01 18.56
CA ILE A 84 6.38 13.02 19.39
C ILE A 84 6.63 13.84 20.66
N ALA A 85 7.75 13.64 21.33
CA ALA A 85 8.12 14.37 22.55
C ALA A 85 8.24 15.89 22.29
N LYS A 86 8.64 16.29 21.09
CA LYS A 86 8.74 17.69 20.65
C LYS A 86 7.44 18.24 20.05
N ASN A 87 6.39 17.45 20.00
CA ASN A 87 5.14 17.76 19.28
C ASN A 87 5.40 18.20 17.83
N ALA A 88 6.39 17.58 17.18
CA ALA A 88 6.82 17.85 15.81
C ALA A 88 6.47 16.66 14.89
N HIS A 89 6.37 16.95 13.59
CA HIS A 89 6.07 15.94 12.58
C HIS A 89 7.08 16.04 11.43
N GLU A 90 7.48 14.91 10.93
CA GLU A 90 8.24 14.79 9.68
C GLU A 90 7.28 14.73 8.49
N GLY A 91 7.41 15.69 7.58
CA GLY A 91 6.58 15.75 6.37
C GLY A 91 7.10 14.82 5.28
N VAL A 92 6.29 13.88 4.84
CA VAL A 92 6.60 13.01 3.71
C VAL A 92 5.69 13.36 2.53
N ASP A 93 6.26 13.86 1.44
CA ASP A 93 5.51 14.13 0.21
C ASP A 93 5.21 12.82 -0.54
N ALA A 94 3.92 12.53 -0.70
CA ALA A 94 3.43 11.28 -1.30
C ALA A 94 3.89 11.09 -2.75
N ASN A 95 4.00 12.16 -3.55
CA ASN A 95 4.40 12.07 -4.95
C ASN A 95 5.88 11.75 -5.06
N SER A 96 6.71 12.44 -4.26
CA SER A 96 8.16 12.20 -4.21
C SER A 96 8.47 10.80 -3.71
N MET A 97 7.78 10.34 -2.66
CA MET A 97 7.91 8.98 -2.15
C MET A 97 7.51 7.94 -3.21
N THR A 98 6.40 8.15 -3.93
CA THR A 98 5.96 7.27 -5.01
C THR A 98 6.99 7.18 -6.14
N THR A 99 7.65 8.30 -6.47
CA THR A 99 8.71 8.32 -7.48
C THR A 99 9.90 7.45 -7.06
N ILE A 100 10.29 7.53 -5.79
CA ILE A 100 11.36 6.68 -5.23
C ILE A 100 10.95 5.22 -5.25
N LEU A 101 9.71 4.90 -4.82
CA LEU A 101 9.21 3.53 -4.85
C LEU A 101 9.22 2.93 -6.25
N ARG A 102 8.75 3.67 -7.24
CA ARG A 102 8.77 3.24 -8.65
C ARG A 102 10.17 2.92 -9.15
N ARG A 103 11.15 3.73 -8.75
CA ARG A 103 12.56 3.49 -9.12
C ARG A 103 13.14 2.27 -8.41
N THR A 104 12.82 2.09 -7.12
CA THR A 104 13.44 1.07 -6.26
C THR A 104 12.80 -0.30 -6.42
N PHE A 105 11.47 -0.34 -6.57
CA PHE A 105 10.67 -1.57 -6.50
C PHE A 105 9.91 -1.89 -7.79
N SER A 106 10.32 -1.32 -8.93
CA SER A 106 9.69 -1.69 -10.22
C SER A 106 9.74 -3.19 -10.44
N SER A 107 8.62 -3.77 -10.84
CA SER A 107 8.43 -5.21 -11.06
C SER A 107 8.57 -6.08 -9.80
N GLN A 108 8.61 -5.49 -8.61
CA GLN A 108 8.56 -6.26 -7.36
C GLN A 108 7.14 -6.80 -7.13
N VAL A 109 7.05 -8.08 -6.82
CA VAL A 109 5.80 -8.66 -6.31
C VAL A 109 5.71 -8.39 -4.81
N PHE A 110 4.67 -7.70 -4.40
CA PHE A 110 4.38 -7.46 -2.99
C PHE A 110 3.28 -8.37 -2.47
N THR A 111 3.48 -8.84 -1.25
CA THR A 111 2.47 -9.60 -0.49
C THR A 111 1.91 -8.68 0.61
N VAL A 112 0.62 -8.81 0.91
CA VAL A 112 0.02 -8.10 2.06
C VAL A 112 0.76 -8.50 3.34
N GLY A 113 1.14 -7.51 4.16
CA GLY A 113 1.98 -7.69 5.34
C GLY A 113 3.49 -7.67 5.05
N GLN A 114 3.91 -7.64 3.78
CA GLN A 114 5.34 -7.57 3.44
C GLN A 114 5.93 -6.21 3.80
N LYS A 115 7.13 -6.24 4.37
CA LYS A 115 7.87 -5.05 4.77
C LYS A 115 9.07 -4.80 3.87
N ALA A 116 9.32 -3.54 3.57
CA ALA A 116 10.47 -3.10 2.81
C ALA A 116 11.07 -1.84 3.44
N ALA A 117 12.34 -1.57 3.20
CA ALA A 117 12.99 -0.34 3.63
C ALA A 117 13.21 0.57 2.44
N VAL A 118 13.02 1.86 2.65
CA VAL A 118 13.32 2.91 1.66
C VAL A 118 13.98 4.10 2.35
N GLU A 119 14.93 4.72 1.66
CA GLU A 119 15.52 5.99 2.07
C GLU A 119 14.79 7.15 1.38
N TYR A 120 14.41 8.14 2.18
CA TYR A 120 13.79 9.37 1.71
C TYR A 120 14.32 10.55 2.52
N CYS A 121 14.86 11.57 1.85
CA CYS A 121 15.44 12.78 2.47
C CYS A 121 16.41 12.49 3.63
N GLY A 122 17.29 11.48 3.48
CA GLY A 122 18.29 11.10 4.48
C GLY A 122 17.74 10.30 5.67
N ASN A 123 16.44 10.02 5.70
CA ASN A 123 15.80 9.16 6.69
C ASN A 123 15.43 7.80 6.09
N ASN A 124 15.56 6.74 6.89
CA ASN A 124 15.15 5.41 6.50
C ASN A 124 13.75 5.11 7.03
N TYR A 125 12.85 4.79 6.11
CA TYR A 125 11.46 4.41 6.40
C TYR A 125 11.27 2.92 6.21
N LEU A 126 10.42 2.36 7.08
CA LEU A 126 9.88 1.03 6.94
C LEU A 126 8.50 1.15 6.28
N LEU A 127 8.35 0.46 5.17
CA LEU A 127 7.11 0.32 4.43
C LEU A 127 6.43 -0.97 4.85
N SER A 128 5.15 -0.93 5.19
CA SER A 128 4.33 -2.13 5.42
C SER A 128 3.17 -2.14 4.43
N VAL A 129 3.04 -3.18 3.65
CA VAL A 129 1.95 -3.30 2.65
C VAL A 129 0.69 -3.77 3.34
N ASN A 130 -0.31 -2.89 3.47
CA ASN A 130 -1.56 -3.20 4.14
C ASN A 130 -2.61 -3.78 3.20
N HIS A 131 -2.70 -3.25 1.97
CA HIS A 131 -3.66 -3.70 0.97
C HIS A 131 -3.05 -3.71 -0.42
N VAL A 132 -3.50 -4.68 -1.22
CA VAL A 132 -3.16 -4.83 -2.64
C VAL A 132 -4.44 -5.05 -3.42
N VAL A 133 -4.63 -4.29 -4.49
CA VAL A 133 -5.71 -4.47 -5.46
C VAL A 133 -5.06 -4.71 -6.81
N VAL A 134 -5.36 -5.84 -7.45
CA VAL A 134 -4.85 -6.18 -8.79
C VAL A 134 -5.83 -5.74 -9.87
N GLU A 135 -5.31 -5.53 -11.08
CA GLU A 135 -6.14 -5.23 -12.26
C GLU A 135 -7.10 -6.40 -12.53
N GLY A 136 -8.34 -6.10 -12.91
CA GLY A 136 -9.36 -7.14 -13.19
C GLY A 136 -9.99 -7.80 -11.96
N ALA A 137 -9.54 -7.51 -10.75
CA ALA A 137 -10.20 -8.00 -9.55
C ALA A 137 -11.61 -7.42 -9.41
N ARG A 138 -12.56 -8.24 -8.95
CA ARG A 138 -13.92 -7.74 -8.62
C ARG A 138 -13.83 -6.64 -7.58
N GLU A 139 -14.68 -5.62 -7.69
CA GLU A 139 -14.74 -4.53 -6.71
C GLU A 139 -14.78 -5.08 -5.28
N GLY A 140 -13.92 -4.53 -4.42
CA GLY A 140 -13.84 -4.91 -3.00
C GLY A 140 -13.05 -6.18 -2.70
N VAL A 141 -12.51 -6.88 -3.70
CA VAL A 141 -11.64 -8.04 -3.47
C VAL A 141 -10.20 -7.57 -3.29
N THR A 142 -9.67 -7.78 -2.10
CA THR A 142 -8.25 -7.57 -1.80
C THR A 142 -7.47 -8.81 -2.23
N SER A 143 -6.46 -8.63 -3.05
CA SER A 143 -5.54 -9.69 -3.41
C SER A 143 -4.46 -9.84 -2.35
N LEU A 144 -4.02 -11.07 -2.09
CA LEU A 144 -2.90 -11.30 -1.17
C LEU A 144 -1.59 -10.78 -1.75
N ARG A 145 -1.45 -10.75 -3.08
CA ARG A 145 -0.22 -10.40 -3.80
C ARG A 145 -0.54 -9.65 -5.08
N GLY A 146 0.41 -8.86 -5.55
CA GLY A 146 0.35 -8.22 -6.86
C GLY A 146 1.70 -7.65 -7.25
N MET A 147 1.91 -7.46 -8.55
CA MET A 147 3.13 -6.89 -9.10
C MET A 147 3.06 -5.36 -9.07
N PHE A 148 4.05 -4.74 -8.46
CA PHE A 148 4.17 -3.30 -8.44
C PHE A 148 4.70 -2.79 -9.78
N THR A 149 3.93 -1.91 -10.42
CA THR A 149 4.24 -1.35 -11.74
C THR A 149 4.27 0.19 -11.67
N PRO A 150 4.81 0.86 -12.67
CA PRO A 150 4.75 2.33 -12.74
C PRO A 150 3.33 2.89 -12.76
N SER A 151 2.32 2.10 -13.17
CA SER A 151 0.91 2.49 -13.19
C SER A 151 0.20 2.29 -11.84
N THR A 152 0.82 1.59 -10.89
CA THR A 152 0.24 1.33 -9.58
C THR A 152 -0.06 2.63 -8.83
N ALA A 153 -1.31 2.81 -8.41
CA ALA A 153 -1.71 3.89 -7.53
C ALA A 153 -1.30 3.55 -6.08
N VAL A 154 -0.55 4.45 -5.42
CA VAL A 154 -0.08 4.22 -4.06
C VAL A 154 -0.77 5.17 -3.09
N VAL A 155 -1.30 4.61 -2.02
CA VAL A 155 -1.87 5.33 -0.88
C VAL A 155 -0.94 5.13 0.31
N TYR A 156 -0.58 6.21 0.98
CA TYR A 156 0.24 6.16 2.18
C TYR A 156 -0.59 6.41 3.43
N GLU A 157 -0.31 5.63 4.44
CA GLU A 157 -0.82 5.82 5.80
C GLU A 157 0.38 6.02 6.73
N ALA A 158 0.25 6.93 7.68
CA ALA A 158 1.25 7.05 8.74
C ALA A 158 0.85 6.12 9.88
N SER A 159 1.81 5.33 10.37
CA SER A 159 1.55 4.49 11.54
C SER A 159 1.19 5.35 12.76
N SER A 160 0.29 4.84 13.59
CA SER A 160 -0.10 5.50 14.84
C SER A 160 1.15 5.81 15.68
N ASN A 161 1.28 7.03 16.14
CA ASN A 161 2.44 7.49 16.91
C ASN A 161 3.81 7.43 16.18
N SER A 162 3.81 7.51 14.84
CA SER A 162 5.05 7.56 14.07
C SER A 162 5.70 8.93 14.01
N GLY A 163 4.96 10.02 14.30
CA GLY A 163 5.43 11.39 14.08
C GLY A 163 5.57 11.75 12.59
N ILE A 164 5.00 10.95 11.68
CA ILE A 164 5.02 11.18 10.23
C ILE A 164 3.72 11.86 9.84
N LYS A 165 3.82 12.86 8.95
CA LYS A 165 2.68 13.51 8.31
C LYS A 165 2.78 13.35 6.80
N ILE A 166 1.80 12.72 6.19
CA ILE A 166 1.75 12.55 4.73
C ILE A 166 1.26 13.86 4.10
N LEU A 167 2.04 14.37 3.15
CA LEU A 167 1.77 15.60 2.42
C LEU A 167 1.50 15.29 0.95
N GLY A 168 0.75 16.16 0.27
CA GLY A 168 0.52 16.07 -1.18
C GLY A 168 -0.35 14.88 -1.62
N GLN A 169 -0.83 14.05 -0.71
CA GLN A 169 -1.75 12.97 -1.03
C GLN A 169 -3.15 13.55 -1.21
N LYS A 170 -3.72 13.38 -2.41
CA LYS A 170 -5.09 13.85 -2.68
C LYS A 170 -6.08 13.08 -1.80
N ALA A 171 -7.04 13.78 -1.21
CA ALA A 171 -8.06 13.20 -0.33
C ALA A 171 -8.82 12.02 -0.96
N ALA A 172 -9.01 12.05 -2.29
CA ALA A 172 -9.61 10.96 -3.05
C ALA A 172 -8.82 9.64 -2.98
N VAL A 173 -7.48 9.71 -2.78
CA VAL A 173 -6.60 8.53 -2.67
C VAL A 173 -6.61 7.99 -1.24
N MET A 174 -6.83 8.84 -0.23
CA MET A 174 -6.94 8.43 1.18
C MET A 174 -8.16 7.55 1.45
N ASN A 175 -9.23 7.69 0.65
CA ASN A 175 -10.49 7.00 0.90
C ASN A 175 -10.46 5.49 0.65
N THR A 176 -9.49 4.95 -0.09
CA THR A 176 -9.35 3.49 -0.27
C THR A 176 -8.84 2.76 0.96
N GLY A 177 -8.05 3.43 1.81
CA GLY A 177 -7.58 2.88 3.10
C GLY A 177 -8.49 3.20 4.27
N LEU A 178 -9.16 4.36 4.25
CA LEU A 178 -10.00 4.86 5.34
C LEU A 178 -11.22 3.98 5.66
N PHE A 179 -11.76 3.29 4.66
CA PHE A 179 -12.93 2.42 4.88
C PHE A 179 -12.63 1.11 5.62
N LYS A 180 -11.35 0.79 5.84
CA LYS A 180 -10.95 -0.41 6.61
C LYS A 180 -10.33 -0.10 7.97
N SER A 181 -10.03 1.16 8.29
CA SER A 181 -9.63 1.49 9.65
C SER A 181 -10.87 1.44 10.54
N LYS A 182 -10.85 0.56 11.53
CA LYS A 182 -11.90 0.43 12.56
C LYS A 182 -12.16 1.73 13.34
N ASP A 183 -11.33 2.75 13.14
CA ASP A 183 -11.38 4.03 13.85
C ASP A 183 -12.02 5.17 13.06
N PHE A 184 -12.41 4.95 11.79
CA PHE A 184 -13.14 5.94 11.02
C PHE A 184 -14.61 5.90 11.42
N SER A 185 -14.98 6.79 12.30
CA SER A 185 -16.35 6.96 12.78
C SER A 185 -17.00 8.17 12.13
N PHE A 186 -18.02 7.97 11.33
CA PHE A 186 -18.85 9.04 10.75
C PHE A 186 -19.53 9.88 11.85
N SER A 187 -19.64 9.37 13.05
CA SER A 187 -20.11 10.11 14.22
C SER A 187 -19.20 11.32 14.53
N LYS A 188 -17.91 11.28 14.19
CA LYS A 188 -16.99 12.44 14.29
C LYS A 188 -17.30 13.53 13.26
N LEU A 189 -18.03 13.20 12.20
CA LEU A 189 -18.54 14.16 11.20
C LEU A 189 -19.95 14.65 11.52
N GLY A 190 -20.49 14.31 12.71
CA GLY A 190 -21.83 14.69 13.12
C GLY A 190 -22.96 13.89 12.45
N ILE A 191 -22.65 12.74 11.85
CA ILE A 191 -23.60 11.87 11.16
C ILE A 191 -23.59 10.52 11.87
N GLY A 192 -24.57 10.26 12.72
CA GLY A 192 -24.75 8.98 13.41
C GLY A 192 -25.84 8.11 12.78
N GLY A 193 -25.64 6.79 12.78
CA GLY A 193 -26.67 5.80 12.44
C GLY A 193 -26.83 5.48 10.96
N LEU A 194 -25.97 5.99 10.06
CA LEU A 194 -26.01 5.75 8.62
C LEU A 194 -24.66 5.26 8.08
N ASP A 195 -23.84 4.65 8.92
CA ASP A 195 -22.45 4.30 8.57
C ASP A 195 -22.37 3.37 7.36
N GLN A 196 -23.22 2.35 7.27
CA GLN A 196 -23.25 1.41 6.15
C GLN A 196 -23.70 2.08 4.84
N GLN A 197 -24.73 2.92 4.91
CA GLN A 197 -25.24 3.64 3.74
C GLN A 197 -24.21 4.65 3.23
N PHE A 198 -23.48 5.28 4.14
CA PHE A 198 -22.40 6.20 3.80
C PHE A 198 -21.22 5.48 3.18
N GLU A 199 -20.84 4.34 3.72
CA GLU A 199 -19.78 3.50 3.15
C GLU A 199 -20.11 3.08 1.71
N ASP A 200 -21.34 2.64 1.46
CA ASP A 200 -21.81 2.28 0.12
C ASP A 200 -21.85 3.48 -0.85
N ILE A 201 -22.32 4.62 -0.39
CA ILE A 201 -22.35 5.86 -1.16
C ILE A 201 -20.93 6.29 -1.54
N PHE A 202 -20.04 6.35 -0.57
CA PHE A 202 -18.65 6.73 -0.78
C PHE A 202 -17.94 5.75 -1.72
N ARG A 203 -18.11 4.47 -1.51
CA ARG A 203 -17.54 3.43 -2.38
C ARG A 203 -17.99 3.62 -3.82
N ARG A 204 -19.28 3.80 -4.09
CA ARG A 204 -19.83 3.92 -5.44
C ARG A 204 -19.53 5.27 -6.09
N ALA A 205 -19.60 6.37 -5.35
CA ALA A 205 -19.44 7.70 -5.91
C ALA A 205 -17.98 8.10 -6.12
N PHE A 206 -17.07 7.62 -5.27
CA PHE A 206 -15.69 8.10 -5.25
C PHE A 206 -14.66 7.05 -5.70
N SER A 207 -14.98 5.76 -5.79
CA SER A 207 -14.06 4.74 -6.28
C SER A 207 -13.45 5.10 -7.64
N SER A 208 -14.27 5.62 -8.56
CA SER A 208 -13.81 6.02 -9.89
C SER A 208 -12.92 7.26 -9.92
N ARG A 209 -12.90 8.07 -8.85
CA ARG A 209 -12.08 9.28 -8.73
C ARG A 209 -10.76 9.04 -7.99
N ILE A 210 -10.63 7.88 -7.36
CA ILE A 210 -9.46 7.47 -6.58
C ILE A 210 -8.32 7.04 -7.49
N PHE A 211 -8.67 6.38 -8.60
CA PHE A 211 -7.70 5.86 -9.54
C PHE A 211 -7.35 6.87 -10.65
N PRO A 212 -6.10 6.88 -11.16
CA PRO A 212 -5.75 7.62 -12.36
C PRO A 212 -6.67 7.23 -13.53
N GLN A 213 -6.96 8.20 -14.42
CA GLN A 213 -7.87 7.97 -15.56
C GLN A 213 -7.47 6.76 -16.42
N SER A 214 -6.17 6.51 -16.57
CA SER A 214 -5.66 5.36 -17.31
C SER A 214 -6.06 4.03 -16.66
N VAL A 215 -6.08 3.95 -15.35
CA VAL A 215 -6.49 2.76 -14.59
C VAL A 215 -8.01 2.61 -14.66
N VAL A 216 -8.75 3.71 -14.50
CA VAL A 216 -10.22 3.73 -14.60
C VAL A 216 -10.70 3.22 -15.95
N GLN A 217 -10.04 3.65 -17.03
CA GLN A 217 -10.35 3.19 -18.41
C GLN A 217 -10.02 1.71 -18.60
N ARG A 218 -8.89 1.23 -18.07
CA ARG A 218 -8.49 -0.19 -18.15
C ARG A 218 -9.40 -1.11 -17.32
N LEU A 219 -9.89 -0.63 -16.18
CA LEU A 219 -10.82 -1.37 -15.32
C LEU A 219 -12.28 -1.28 -15.80
N GLY A 220 -12.58 -0.48 -16.83
CA GLY A 220 -13.95 -0.28 -17.32
C GLY A 220 -14.88 0.39 -16.31
N ILE A 221 -14.35 1.08 -15.30
CA ILE A 221 -15.12 1.74 -14.25
C ILE A 221 -15.77 2.99 -14.84
N GLN A 222 -17.09 3.06 -14.79
CA GLN A 222 -17.81 4.27 -15.22
C GLN A 222 -17.83 5.31 -14.09
N HIS A 223 -17.48 6.55 -14.40
CA HIS A 223 -17.59 7.66 -13.46
C HIS A 223 -19.04 7.92 -13.10
N VAL A 224 -19.35 7.90 -11.81
CA VAL A 224 -20.62 8.38 -11.29
C VAL A 224 -20.68 9.89 -11.46
N LYS A 225 -21.61 10.36 -12.29
CA LYS A 225 -21.78 11.79 -12.63
C LYS A 225 -22.73 12.51 -11.69
N GLY A 226 -23.53 11.78 -10.95
CA GLY A 226 -24.49 12.32 -10.01
C GLY A 226 -25.08 11.26 -9.10
N MET A 227 -25.60 11.71 -7.96
CA MET A 227 -26.22 10.86 -6.94
C MET A 227 -27.52 11.49 -6.48
N LEU A 228 -28.58 10.69 -6.40
CA LEU A 228 -29.87 11.13 -5.88
C LEU A 228 -30.02 10.67 -4.43
N LEU A 229 -30.18 11.62 -3.53
CA LEU A 229 -30.51 11.36 -2.12
C LEU A 229 -32.02 11.49 -1.94
N HIS A 230 -32.71 10.39 -1.57
CA HIS A 230 -34.14 10.38 -1.34
C HIS A 230 -34.46 9.84 0.05
N GLY A 231 -35.64 10.20 0.58
CA GLY A 231 -36.11 9.77 1.90
C GLY A 231 -37.01 10.80 2.56
N PRO A 232 -37.61 10.48 3.74
CA PRO A 232 -38.47 11.39 4.47
C PRO A 232 -37.80 12.72 4.84
N PRO A 233 -38.55 13.80 5.10
CA PRO A 233 -37.99 15.05 5.63
C PRO A 233 -37.30 14.79 6.98
N GLY A 234 -36.28 15.53 7.31
CA GLY A 234 -35.56 15.40 8.60
C GLY A 234 -34.51 14.28 8.68
N THR A 235 -34.27 13.47 7.64
CA THR A 235 -33.32 12.34 7.64
C THR A 235 -31.87 12.72 7.33
N GLY A 236 -31.51 13.99 7.41
CA GLY A 236 -30.13 14.43 7.26
C GLY A 236 -29.59 14.54 5.84
N LYS A 237 -30.43 14.44 4.78
CA LYS A 237 -30.00 14.50 3.36
C LYS A 237 -29.15 15.73 3.03
N THR A 238 -29.57 16.90 3.49
CA THR A 238 -28.83 18.16 3.27
C THR A 238 -27.51 18.20 4.03
N LEU A 239 -27.45 17.58 5.21
CA LEU A 239 -26.23 17.46 5.98
C LEU A 239 -25.21 16.57 5.26
N ILE A 240 -25.68 15.44 4.73
CA ILE A 240 -24.91 14.53 3.89
C ILE A 240 -24.37 15.24 2.66
N ALA A 241 -25.21 15.94 1.92
CA ALA A 241 -24.80 16.68 0.72
C ALA A 241 -23.74 17.74 1.02
N ARG A 242 -23.84 18.42 2.15
CA ARG A 242 -22.87 19.46 2.59
C ARG A 242 -21.54 18.87 3.01
N GLN A 243 -21.51 17.64 3.53
CA GLN A 243 -20.27 16.95 3.95
C GLN A 243 -19.55 16.27 2.78
N ILE A 244 -20.26 15.96 1.70
CA ILE A 244 -19.70 15.30 0.51
C ILE A 244 -19.20 16.33 -0.53
N GLY A 245 -19.79 17.50 -0.62
CA GLY A 245 -19.44 18.57 -1.57
C GLY A 245 -18.45 19.53 -1.03
#